data_12e9abd56e07538fcbb4868f6c1b8bdc
#
_entry.id   12e9abd56e07538fcbb4868f6c1b8bdc
#
_cell.length_a   1.000
_cell.length_b   1.000
_cell.length_c   1.000
_cell.angle_alpha   90.00
_cell.angle_beta   90.00
_cell.angle_gamma   90.00
#
_symmetry.space_group_name_H-M   'P 1'
#
loop_
_entity.id
_entity.type
_entity.pdbx_description
1 polymer ?
#
loop_
_entity_poly.entity_id
_entity_poly.type
_entity_poly.pdbx_seq_one_letter_code
_entity_poly.pdbx_strand_id
1 'polypeptide(L)'
;MPYGTINSTSTADTALTKSVTINTLNKLKSNGEKFVVISLYDAHMAAMAQRCGVEVVLIGDSLGMTVLGYDSTIPVTMEQMIYHVEAVARGNKKSLIIGDLPFMTYATPEDAMRNCMRIMQAGAHMVKL
;
A
#
# COMPACT_ATOMS: atom_id res chain seq x y z
N MET A 1 -8.32 24.09 32.42
CA MET A 1 -7.51 24.20 31.18
C MET A 1 -8.48 24.11 30.01
N PRO A 2 -8.64 25.15 29.19
CA PRO A 2 -9.47 25.02 28.00
C PRO A 2 -8.75 24.13 26.99
N TYR A 3 -9.43 23.10 26.53
CA TYR A 3 -9.00 22.30 25.39
C TYR A 3 -8.86 23.25 24.18
N GLY A 4 -7.64 23.26 23.60
CA GLY A 4 -7.36 24.06 22.43
C GLY A 4 -8.31 23.71 21.30
N THR A 5 -8.82 24.72 20.62
CA THR A 5 -9.65 24.62 19.44
C THR A 5 -8.89 23.81 18.39
N ILE A 6 -9.39 22.61 18.09
CA ILE A 6 -8.92 21.87 16.91
C ILE A 6 -9.43 22.71 15.72
N ASN A 7 -8.52 23.40 15.05
CA ASN A 7 -8.81 23.98 13.75
C ASN A 7 -9.20 22.82 12.84
N SER A 8 -10.46 22.74 12.49
CA SER A 8 -10.98 21.86 11.46
C SER A 8 -10.41 22.34 10.11
N THR A 9 -9.19 21.94 9.79
CA THR A 9 -8.75 21.92 8.38
C THR A 9 -9.71 21.00 7.65
N SER A 10 -10.43 21.54 6.70
CA SER A 10 -11.43 20.77 5.95
C SER A 10 -10.74 19.56 5.32
N THR A 11 -11.31 18.38 5.50
CA THR A 11 -10.81 17.12 4.92
C THR A 11 -10.68 17.15 3.39
N ALA A 12 -11.17 18.20 2.74
CA ALA A 12 -11.07 18.44 1.31
C ALA A 12 -9.64 18.86 0.85
N ASP A 13 -8.86 19.52 1.71
CA ASP A 13 -7.53 20.03 1.35
C ASP A 13 -6.41 19.00 1.43
N THR A 14 -6.65 17.83 2.03
CA THR A 14 -5.63 16.77 2.20
C THR A 14 -5.73 15.67 1.15
N ALA A 15 -6.86 15.52 0.46
CA ALA A 15 -7.06 14.46 -0.52
C ALA A 15 -6.08 14.56 -1.71
N LEU A 16 -5.56 13.42 -2.15
CA LEU A 16 -4.73 13.36 -3.35
C LEU A 16 -5.53 13.82 -4.58
N THR A 17 -5.05 14.85 -5.26
CA THR A 17 -5.68 15.39 -6.49
C THR A 17 -5.23 14.64 -7.75
N LYS A 18 -4.00 14.14 -7.76
CA LYS A 18 -3.36 13.41 -8.87
C LYS A 18 -2.84 12.06 -8.39
N SER A 19 -2.68 11.12 -9.33
CA SER A 19 -2.04 9.83 -9.03
C SER A 19 -0.57 10.02 -8.66
N VAL A 20 -0.16 9.34 -7.59
CA VAL A 20 1.23 9.30 -7.14
C VAL A 20 1.99 8.29 -7.99
N THR A 21 3.14 8.71 -8.48
CA THR A 21 4.05 7.89 -9.29
C THR A 21 5.44 7.87 -8.65
N ILE A 22 6.32 7.01 -9.13
CA ILE A 22 7.73 6.99 -8.72
C ILE A 22 8.38 8.37 -8.93
N ASN A 23 8.05 9.05 -10.03
CA ASN A 23 8.55 10.41 -10.29
C ASN A 23 8.05 11.41 -9.24
N THR A 24 6.81 11.26 -8.78
CA THR A 24 6.28 12.08 -7.67
C THR A 24 7.12 11.90 -6.41
N LEU A 25 7.40 10.63 -6.03
CA LEU A 25 8.20 10.33 -4.83
C LEU A 25 9.65 10.83 -4.96
N ASN A 26 10.26 10.65 -6.13
CA ASN A 26 11.61 11.15 -6.40
C ASN A 26 11.68 12.68 -6.27
N LYS A 27 10.66 13.40 -6.74
CA LYS A 27 10.57 14.85 -6.61
C LYS A 27 10.44 15.27 -5.16
N LEU A 28 9.57 14.64 -4.38
CA LEU A 28 9.44 14.90 -2.94
C LEU A 28 10.77 14.69 -2.22
N LYS A 29 11.46 13.56 -2.51
CA LYS A 29 12.78 13.28 -1.96
C LYS A 29 13.81 14.35 -2.31
N SER A 30 13.86 14.79 -3.56
CA SER A 30 14.80 15.84 -4.01
C SER A 30 14.53 17.19 -3.34
N ASN A 31 13.28 17.48 -3.02
CA ASN A 31 12.87 18.69 -2.31
C ASN A 31 13.07 18.61 -0.79
N GLY A 32 13.49 17.45 -0.24
CA GLY A 32 13.55 17.22 1.21
C GLY A 32 12.17 17.09 1.87
N GLU A 33 11.12 16.85 1.09
CA GLU A 33 9.76 16.66 1.57
C GLU A 33 9.52 15.20 1.97
N LYS A 34 8.88 14.99 3.11
CA LYS A 34 8.50 13.65 3.57
C LYS A 34 7.16 13.25 2.96
N PHE A 35 6.99 11.96 2.72
CA PHE A 35 5.71 11.36 2.35
C PHE A 35 5.37 10.19 3.28
N VAL A 36 4.10 9.82 3.30
CA VAL A 36 3.59 8.77 4.19
C VAL A 36 3.47 7.46 3.43
N VAL A 37 3.94 6.38 4.06
CA VAL A 37 3.69 5.00 3.64
C VAL A 37 2.89 4.33 4.75
N ILE A 38 1.74 3.76 4.43
CA ILE A 38 0.90 3.05 5.39
C ILE A 38 0.56 1.65 4.89
N SER A 39 0.62 0.67 5.79
CA SER A 39 0.12 -0.68 5.50
C SER A 39 -1.39 -0.74 5.69
N LEU A 40 -2.10 -1.31 4.72
CA LEU A 40 -3.54 -1.56 4.79
C LEU A 40 -3.93 -2.70 3.84
N TYR A 41 -5.12 -3.27 4.03
CA TYR A 41 -5.41 -4.60 3.45
C TYR A 41 -6.81 -4.73 2.83
N ASP A 42 -7.59 -3.65 2.75
CA ASP A 42 -8.95 -3.67 2.21
C ASP A 42 -9.31 -2.40 1.43
N ALA A 43 -10.37 -2.47 0.67
CA ALA A 43 -10.83 -1.40 -0.21
C ALA A 43 -11.30 -0.15 0.57
N HIS A 44 -11.93 -0.34 1.74
CA HIS A 44 -12.45 0.77 2.53
C HIS A 44 -11.32 1.62 3.13
N MET A 45 -10.36 0.95 3.77
CA MET A 45 -9.17 1.61 4.31
C MET A 45 -8.35 2.29 3.21
N ALA A 46 -8.24 1.67 2.04
CA ALA A 46 -7.56 2.24 0.88
C ALA A 46 -8.22 3.54 0.40
N ALA A 47 -9.56 3.56 0.33
CA ALA A 47 -10.31 4.76 -0.03
C ALA A 47 -10.16 5.87 1.01
N MET A 48 -10.12 5.53 2.30
CA MET A 48 -9.88 6.50 3.38
C MET A 48 -8.46 7.08 3.31
N ALA A 49 -7.44 6.22 3.17
CA ALA A 49 -6.04 6.64 3.07
C ALA A 49 -5.84 7.64 1.93
N GLN A 50 -6.40 7.35 0.75
CA GLN A 50 -6.35 8.24 -0.42
C GLN A 50 -6.99 9.60 -0.13
N ARG A 51 -8.12 9.64 0.57
CA ARG A 51 -8.79 10.90 0.95
C ARG A 51 -8.00 11.69 2.00
N CYS A 52 -7.22 10.99 2.84
CA CYS A 52 -6.33 11.61 3.82
C CYS A 52 -4.98 12.04 3.23
N GLY A 53 -4.77 11.90 1.93
CA GLY A 53 -3.54 12.34 1.26
C GLY A 53 -2.35 11.39 1.41
N VAL A 54 -2.57 10.13 1.79
CA VAL A 54 -1.51 9.12 1.92
C VAL A 54 -0.96 8.79 0.53
N GLU A 55 0.33 9.06 0.32
CA GLU A 55 0.96 8.91 -1.01
C GLU A 55 1.21 7.46 -1.38
N VAL A 56 1.57 6.61 -0.43
CA VAL A 56 1.93 5.22 -0.68
C VAL A 56 1.17 4.28 0.25
N VAL A 57 0.60 3.25 -0.32
CA VAL A 57 -0.02 2.14 0.44
C VAL A 57 0.75 0.85 0.19
N LEU A 58 1.00 0.11 1.25
CA LEU A 58 1.74 -1.15 1.24
C LEU A 58 0.82 -2.30 1.65
N ILE A 59 0.70 -3.28 0.80
CA ILE A 59 0.10 -4.56 1.14
C ILE A 59 1.26 -5.50 1.48
N GLY A 60 1.55 -5.58 2.78
CA GLY A 60 2.64 -6.39 3.31
C GLY A 60 2.19 -7.81 3.65
N ASP A 61 3.11 -8.77 3.60
CA ASP A 61 2.87 -10.15 4.04
C ASP A 61 2.56 -10.23 5.55
N SER A 62 2.82 -9.17 6.29
CA SER A 62 2.37 -8.99 7.68
C SER A 62 0.84 -9.10 7.84
N LEU A 63 0.07 -9.02 6.75
CA LEU A 63 -1.37 -9.32 6.77
C LEU A 63 -1.66 -10.72 7.35
N GLY A 64 -0.73 -11.66 7.19
CA GLY A 64 -0.83 -12.98 7.79
C GLY A 64 -0.99 -12.92 9.30
N MET A 65 -0.27 -12.03 9.96
CA MET A 65 -0.34 -11.86 11.41
C MET A 65 -1.48 -10.93 11.83
N THR A 66 -1.65 -9.81 11.15
CA THR A 66 -2.58 -8.74 11.56
C THR A 66 -4.02 -8.99 11.13
N VAL A 67 -4.24 -9.69 10.02
CA VAL A 67 -5.58 -9.94 9.45
C VAL A 67 -5.97 -11.40 9.57
N LEU A 68 -5.05 -12.33 9.26
CA LEU A 68 -5.35 -13.76 9.21
C LEU A 68 -5.07 -14.49 10.53
N GLY A 69 -4.40 -13.85 11.50
CA GLY A 69 -4.14 -14.41 12.82
C GLY A 69 -3.05 -15.48 12.86
N TYR A 70 -2.15 -15.51 11.86
CA TYR A 70 -0.98 -16.40 11.88
C TYR A 70 0.07 -15.91 12.88
N ASP A 71 0.86 -16.82 13.42
CA ASP A 71 1.97 -16.49 14.33
C ASP A 71 3.20 -15.88 13.60
N SER A 72 3.26 -16.02 12.28
CA SER A 72 4.33 -15.49 11.44
C SER A 72 3.84 -15.21 10.02
N THR A 73 4.70 -14.63 9.18
CA THR A 73 4.40 -14.39 7.75
C THR A 73 4.65 -15.62 6.87
N ILE A 74 5.31 -16.66 7.40
CA ILE A 74 5.69 -17.86 6.61
C ILE A 74 4.50 -18.55 5.93
N PRO A 75 3.31 -18.71 6.56
CA PRO A 75 2.17 -19.38 5.93
C PRO A 75 1.44 -18.57 4.86
N VAL A 76 1.77 -17.28 4.70
CA VAL A 76 1.07 -16.42 3.73
C VAL A 76 1.31 -16.90 2.31
N THR A 77 0.23 -17.10 1.56
CA THR A 77 0.27 -17.57 0.17
C THR A 77 0.23 -16.41 -0.85
N MET A 78 0.67 -16.67 -2.07
CA MET A 78 0.51 -15.72 -3.18
C MET A 78 -0.96 -15.38 -3.42
N GLU A 79 -1.85 -16.33 -3.30
CA GLU A 79 -3.30 -16.15 -3.50
C GLU A 79 -3.89 -15.19 -2.44
N GLN A 80 -3.46 -15.28 -1.20
CA GLN A 80 -3.85 -14.35 -0.15
C GLN A 80 -3.33 -12.93 -0.44
N MET A 81 -2.08 -12.79 -0.86
CA MET A 81 -1.52 -11.50 -1.25
C MET A 81 -2.29 -10.88 -2.43
N ILE A 82 -2.54 -11.65 -3.48
CA ILE A 82 -3.28 -11.20 -4.67
C ILE A 82 -4.68 -10.73 -4.28
N TYR A 83 -5.40 -11.51 -3.47
CA TYR A 83 -6.74 -11.15 -2.98
C TYR A 83 -6.77 -9.76 -2.32
N HIS A 84 -5.82 -9.50 -1.42
CA HIS A 84 -5.74 -8.23 -0.71
C HIS A 84 -5.27 -7.07 -1.62
N VAL A 85 -4.30 -7.31 -2.52
CA VAL A 85 -3.87 -6.32 -3.51
C VAL A 85 -5.03 -5.89 -4.41
N GLU A 86 -5.83 -6.84 -4.91
CA GLU A 86 -7.01 -6.55 -5.73
C GLU A 86 -8.05 -5.73 -4.96
N ALA A 87 -8.30 -6.08 -3.70
CA ALA A 87 -9.24 -5.32 -2.86
C ALA A 87 -8.78 -3.87 -2.67
N VAL A 88 -7.52 -3.66 -2.33
CA VAL A 88 -6.92 -2.34 -2.17
C VAL A 88 -6.94 -1.55 -3.49
N ALA A 89 -6.60 -2.20 -4.61
CA ALA A 89 -6.61 -1.55 -5.93
C ALA A 89 -8.01 -1.09 -6.37
N ARG A 90 -9.06 -1.79 -5.95
CA ARG A 90 -10.43 -1.34 -6.18
C ARG A 90 -10.76 -0.08 -5.39
N GLY A 91 -10.31 0.02 -4.14
CA GLY A 91 -10.58 1.16 -3.26
C GLY A 91 -9.65 2.36 -3.47
N ASN A 92 -8.46 2.16 -4.02
CA ASN A 92 -7.44 3.20 -4.21
C ASN A 92 -7.18 3.47 -5.71
N LYS A 93 -7.26 4.75 -6.09
CA LYS A 93 -7.04 5.18 -7.49
C LYS A 93 -5.91 6.18 -7.64
N LYS A 94 -5.32 6.64 -6.55
CA LYS A 94 -4.34 7.75 -6.59
C LYS A 94 -3.06 7.49 -5.83
N SER A 95 -3.09 6.77 -4.68
CA SER A 95 -1.87 6.39 -3.98
C SER A 95 -1.08 5.35 -4.79
N LEU A 96 0.23 5.40 -4.70
CA LEU A 96 1.08 4.34 -5.25
C LEU A 96 0.92 3.07 -4.41
N ILE A 97 0.65 1.95 -5.05
CA ILE A 97 0.41 0.65 -4.40
C ILE A 97 1.67 -0.20 -4.50
N ILE A 98 2.15 -0.67 -3.35
CA ILE A 98 3.26 -1.64 -3.24
C ILE A 98 2.69 -2.95 -2.70
N GLY A 99 2.99 -4.07 -3.35
CA GLY A 99 2.64 -5.41 -2.88
C GLY A 99 3.89 -6.23 -2.57
N ASP A 100 3.86 -6.97 -1.45
CA ASP A 100 4.94 -7.88 -1.09
C ASP A 100 4.81 -9.22 -1.81
N LEU A 101 5.97 -9.86 -2.06
CA LEU A 101 6.03 -11.28 -2.34
C LEU A 101 6.19 -12.04 -1.02
N PRO A 102 5.31 -13.00 -0.69
CA PRO A 102 5.41 -13.76 0.53
C PRO A 102 6.58 -14.75 0.53
N PHE A 103 6.89 -15.31 1.69
CA PHE A 103 8.01 -16.21 1.92
C PHE A 103 8.14 -17.29 0.84
N MET A 104 9.36 -17.46 0.32
CA MET A 104 9.76 -18.47 -0.68
C MET A 104 9.08 -18.37 -2.06
N THR A 105 8.27 -17.34 -2.32
CA THR A 105 7.65 -17.15 -3.64
C THR A 105 8.59 -16.47 -4.65
N TYR A 106 9.81 -16.18 -4.23
CA TYR A 106 10.89 -15.60 -5.04
C TYR A 106 12.22 -16.33 -4.87
N ALA A 107 12.15 -17.65 -4.66
CA ALA A 107 13.35 -18.48 -4.40
C ALA A 107 14.27 -18.59 -5.61
N THR A 108 13.73 -18.49 -6.82
CA THR A 108 14.49 -18.42 -8.07
C THR A 108 14.15 -17.14 -8.83
N PRO A 109 15.00 -16.66 -9.76
CA PRO A 109 14.67 -15.52 -10.62
C PRO A 109 13.36 -15.72 -11.40
N GLU A 110 13.10 -16.92 -11.89
CA GLU A 110 11.89 -17.28 -12.62
C GLU A 110 10.66 -17.19 -11.74
N ASP A 111 10.72 -17.65 -10.49
CA ASP A 111 9.65 -17.55 -9.52
C ASP A 111 9.38 -16.07 -9.16
N ALA A 112 10.44 -15.30 -8.91
CA ALA A 112 10.35 -13.88 -8.64
C ALA A 112 9.64 -13.15 -9.79
N MET A 113 10.06 -13.34 -11.02
CA MET A 113 9.45 -12.70 -12.19
C MET A 113 7.98 -13.08 -12.36
N ARG A 114 7.66 -14.38 -12.24
CA ARG A 114 6.29 -14.88 -12.35
C ARG A 114 5.39 -14.26 -11.28
N ASN A 115 5.84 -14.24 -10.05
CA ASN A 115 5.04 -13.74 -8.92
C ASN A 115 4.97 -12.21 -8.87
N CYS A 116 6.03 -11.49 -9.26
CA CYS A 116 5.96 -10.04 -9.48
C CYS A 116 4.88 -9.68 -10.52
N MET A 117 4.86 -10.41 -11.65
CA MET A 117 3.83 -10.21 -12.68
C MET A 117 2.42 -10.36 -12.10
N ARG A 118 2.17 -11.39 -11.29
CA ARG A 118 0.86 -11.65 -10.68
C ARG A 118 0.43 -10.54 -9.73
N ILE A 119 1.33 -10.03 -8.89
CA ILE A 119 1.06 -8.91 -7.97
C ILE A 119 0.76 -7.62 -8.75
N MET A 120 1.52 -7.35 -9.82
CA MET A 120 1.27 -6.18 -10.65
C MET A 120 -0.05 -6.31 -11.45
N GLN A 121 -0.38 -7.49 -11.95
CA GLN A 121 -1.68 -7.75 -12.59
C GLN A 121 -2.85 -7.58 -11.62
N ALA A 122 -2.65 -7.85 -10.33
CA ALA A 122 -3.65 -7.61 -9.28
C ALA A 122 -3.86 -6.11 -8.99
N GLY A 123 -2.98 -5.23 -9.47
CA GLY A 123 -3.13 -3.78 -9.39
C GLY A 123 -2.04 -3.05 -8.61
N ALA A 124 -0.98 -3.73 -8.18
CA ALA A 124 0.18 -3.07 -7.59
C ALA A 124 1.00 -2.33 -8.67
N HIS A 125 1.65 -1.24 -8.25
CA HIS A 125 2.54 -0.44 -9.09
C HIS A 125 4.02 -0.79 -8.87
N MET A 126 4.33 -1.36 -7.71
CA MET A 126 5.65 -1.84 -7.32
C MET A 126 5.54 -3.12 -6.52
N VAL A 127 6.60 -3.89 -6.50
CA VAL A 127 6.72 -5.10 -5.69
C VAL A 127 7.88 -4.96 -4.72
N LYS A 128 7.70 -5.43 -3.49
CA LYS A 128 8.75 -5.54 -2.48
C LYS A 128 9.06 -7.04 -2.23
N LEU A 129 10.35 -7.37 -2.16
CA LEU A 129 10.88 -8.70 -1.86
C LEU A 129 11.41 -8.76 -0.43
#